data_2b0059ecb89e7f6808a8e3018cfa24f8
#
_entry.id   2b0059ecb89e7f6808a8e3018cfa24f8
#
_cell.length_a   1.000
_cell.length_b   1.000
_cell.length_c   1.000
_cell.angle_alpha   90.00
_cell.angle_beta   90.00
_cell.angle_gamma   90.00
#
_symmetry.space_group_name_H-M   'P 1'
#
loop_
_entity.id
_entity.type
_entity.pdbx_description
1 polymer ?
#
loop_
_entity_poly.entity_id
_entity_poly.type
_entity_poly.pdbx_seq_one_letter_code
_entity_poly.pdbx_strand_id
1 'polypeptide(L)'
;EQAAARKDIPLLEELLAREGLARSTGRVILEVLELCGGPEVLSRGRKLVGRDRTLLKPLDRLAQVYERLVSPGQDSVLIDLGEFRGFEYYDGIVFDVFAPGIGAELGGGGRYDHLMGRFGRTAASSGFALDVDRLFRAIDSSAHTVPFDTESVETGRKTSTSVAPRRTRRRV
;
A
#
# COMPACT_ATOMS: atom_id res chain seq x y z
N GLU A 1 -5.74 13.00 7.74
CA GLU A 1 -6.00 12.02 6.67
C GLU A 1 -5.00 12.17 5.51
N GLN A 2 -4.88 13.36 4.90
CA GLN A 2 -3.98 13.58 3.76
C GLN A 2 -2.51 13.28 4.06
N ALA A 3 -2.03 13.62 5.26
CA ALA A 3 -0.67 13.32 5.68
C ALA A 3 -0.41 11.80 5.78
N ALA A 4 -1.38 11.04 6.27
CA ALA A 4 -1.29 9.58 6.34
C ALA A 4 -1.28 8.94 4.94
N ALA A 5 -2.18 9.39 4.05
CA ALA A 5 -2.26 8.90 2.68
C ALA A 5 -0.97 9.17 1.86
N ARG A 6 -0.25 10.25 2.19
CA ARG A 6 1.04 10.60 1.56
C ARG A 6 2.26 10.04 2.30
N LYS A 7 2.03 9.36 3.43
CA LYS A 7 3.09 8.92 4.35
C LYS A 7 4.06 10.06 4.71
N ASP A 8 3.52 11.28 4.90
CA ASP A 8 4.29 12.47 5.31
C ASP A 8 4.57 12.38 6.81
N ILE A 9 5.62 11.63 7.15
CA ILE A 9 5.99 11.34 8.55
C ILE A 9 6.23 12.62 9.37
N PRO A 10 6.99 13.63 8.89
CA PRO A 10 7.20 14.87 9.64
C PRO A 10 5.89 15.58 9.98
N LEU A 11 4.99 15.71 9.01
CA LEU A 11 3.69 16.35 9.23
C LEU A 11 2.81 15.52 10.17
N LEU A 12 2.88 14.19 10.08
CA LEU A 12 2.15 13.30 11.01
C LEU A 12 2.65 13.44 12.44
N GLU A 13 3.96 13.50 12.67
CA GLU A 13 4.55 13.73 14.00
C GLU A 13 4.06 15.04 14.60
N GLU A 14 4.06 16.12 13.82
CA GLU A 14 3.54 17.43 14.26
C GLU A 14 2.05 17.34 14.63
N LEU A 15 1.23 16.74 13.77
CA LEU A 15 -0.21 16.60 14.00
C LEU A 15 -0.52 15.75 15.25
N LEU A 16 0.17 14.60 15.41
CA LEU A 16 0.00 13.72 16.57
C LEU A 16 0.39 14.41 17.88
N ALA A 17 1.48 15.22 17.86
CA ALA A 17 1.88 16.03 19.02
C ALA A 17 0.83 17.10 19.37
N ARG A 18 0.26 17.75 18.37
CA ARG A 18 -0.76 18.79 18.55
C ARG A 18 -2.06 18.23 19.12
N GLU A 19 -2.45 17.03 18.75
CA GLU A 19 -3.65 16.35 19.28
C GLU A 19 -3.48 15.81 20.70
N GLY A 20 -2.31 15.99 21.32
CA GLY A 20 -2.05 15.60 22.71
C GLY A 20 -1.98 14.09 22.93
N LEU A 21 -1.76 13.30 21.90
CA LEU A 21 -1.60 11.86 22.01
C LEU A 21 -0.31 11.50 22.77
N ALA A 22 -0.38 10.43 23.56
CA ALA A 22 0.81 9.90 24.21
C ALA A 22 1.90 9.57 23.18
N ARG A 23 3.14 9.93 23.43
CA ARG A 23 4.28 9.68 22.52
C ARG A 23 4.39 8.21 22.10
N SER A 24 4.09 7.28 23.02
CA SER A 24 4.05 5.84 22.72
C SER A 24 3.01 5.48 21.66
N THR A 25 1.83 6.07 21.73
CA THR A 25 0.75 5.86 20.75
C THR A 25 1.12 6.46 19.39
N GLY A 26 1.65 7.68 19.39
CA GLY A 26 2.14 8.32 18.16
C GLY A 26 3.19 7.48 17.44
N ARG A 27 4.16 6.95 18.20
CA ARG A 27 5.19 6.06 17.66
C ARG A 27 4.60 4.80 17.03
N VAL A 28 3.64 4.13 17.71
CA VAL A 28 2.98 2.93 17.15
C VAL A 28 2.27 3.26 15.83
N ILE A 29 1.58 4.39 15.75
CA ILE A 29 0.90 4.82 14.51
C ILE A 29 1.92 4.98 13.38
N LEU A 30 3.03 5.67 13.61
CA LEU A 30 4.07 5.89 12.61
C LEU A 30 4.72 4.57 12.18
N GLU A 31 5.05 3.70 13.14
CA GLU A 31 5.62 2.38 12.85
C GLU A 31 4.66 1.49 12.03
N VAL A 32 3.35 1.54 12.29
CA VAL A 32 2.36 0.81 11.49
C VAL A 32 2.28 1.34 10.06
N LEU A 33 2.34 2.66 9.86
CA LEU A 33 2.30 3.28 8.53
C LEU A 33 3.52 2.92 7.65
N GLU A 34 4.63 2.54 8.25
CA GLU A 34 5.84 2.09 7.56
C GLU A 34 5.90 0.58 7.33
N LEU A 35 4.93 -0.19 7.87
CA LEU A 35 4.91 -1.64 7.74
C LEU A 35 4.41 -2.05 6.36
N CYS A 36 5.36 -2.30 5.46
CA CYS A 36 5.14 -2.89 4.14
C CYS A 36 6.12 -4.04 3.92
N GLY A 37 5.69 -5.12 3.29
CA GLY A 37 6.53 -6.30 2.99
C GLY A 37 5.76 -7.61 2.88
N GLY A 38 6.43 -8.70 3.16
CA GLY A 38 5.87 -10.05 3.13
C GLY A 38 5.06 -10.40 4.40
N PRO A 39 4.87 -11.71 4.67
CA PRO A 39 4.04 -12.18 5.80
C PRO A 39 4.56 -11.77 7.19
N GLU A 40 5.84 -11.44 7.32
CA GLU A 40 6.44 -10.95 8.56
C GLU A 40 5.80 -9.64 9.06
N VAL A 41 5.23 -8.84 8.15
CA VAL A 41 4.48 -7.60 8.45
C VAL A 41 3.32 -7.88 9.42
N LEU A 42 2.61 -8.98 9.23
CA LEU A 42 1.50 -9.39 10.11
C LEU A 42 1.97 -9.66 11.54
N SER A 43 3.10 -10.35 11.69
CA SER A 43 3.67 -10.66 13.01
C SER A 43 4.19 -9.41 13.70
N ARG A 44 4.80 -8.48 12.96
CA ARG A 44 5.25 -7.17 13.46
C ARG A 44 4.07 -6.30 13.85
N GLY A 45 3.06 -6.20 13.00
CA GLY A 45 1.82 -5.47 13.29
C GLY A 45 1.15 -5.95 14.58
N ARG A 46 1.02 -7.27 14.77
CA ARG A 46 0.48 -7.84 16.02
C ARG A 46 1.27 -7.46 17.27
N LYS A 47 2.61 -7.39 17.17
CA LYS A 47 3.44 -6.95 18.31
C LYS A 47 3.20 -5.48 18.64
N LEU A 48 3.03 -4.61 17.64
CA LEU A 48 2.79 -3.18 17.82
C LEU A 48 1.43 -2.90 18.43
N VAL A 49 0.37 -3.55 17.95
CA VAL A 49 -1.00 -3.34 18.48
C VAL A 49 -1.24 -4.04 19.81
N GLY A 50 -0.36 -4.95 20.22
CA GLY A 50 -0.39 -5.62 21.51
C GLY A 50 -1.62 -6.49 21.72
N ARG A 51 -2.41 -6.20 22.78
CA ARG A 51 -3.61 -6.98 23.15
C ARG A 51 -4.94 -6.31 22.75
N ASP A 52 -4.89 -5.23 22.01
CA ASP A 52 -6.10 -4.53 21.58
C ASP A 52 -6.87 -5.37 20.55
N ARG A 53 -8.01 -5.91 20.98
CA ARG A 53 -8.85 -6.77 20.15
C ARG A 53 -9.47 -6.03 18.97
N THR A 54 -9.65 -4.72 19.06
CA THR A 54 -10.22 -3.91 17.97
C THR A 54 -9.24 -3.81 16.81
N LEU A 55 -7.95 -3.76 17.09
CA LEU A 55 -6.86 -3.72 16.12
C LEU A 55 -6.39 -5.11 15.68
N LEU A 56 -6.46 -6.11 16.57
CA LEU A 56 -6.08 -7.50 16.23
C LEU A 56 -7.05 -8.13 15.23
N LYS A 57 -8.36 -7.89 15.36
CA LYS A 57 -9.38 -8.48 14.47
C LYS A 57 -9.17 -8.16 12.98
N PRO A 58 -8.89 -6.92 12.55
CA PRO A 58 -8.52 -6.61 11.16
C PRO A 58 -7.25 -7.33 10.71
N LEU A 59 -6.21 -7.39 11.56
CA LEU A 59 -4.97 -8.11 11.24
C LEU A 59 -5.18 -9.61 11.06
N ASP A 60 -6.00 -10.23 11.90
CA ASP A 60 -6.35 -11.65 11.77
C ASP A 60 -7.10 -11.92 10.47
N ARG A 61 -8.00 -11.01 10.08
CA ARG A 61 -8.72 -11.11 8.82
C ARG A 61 -7.80 -10.96 7.62
N LEU A 62 -6.86 -10.01 7.67
CA LEU A 62 -5.85 -9.83 6.62
C LEU A 62 -4.97 -11.08 6.49
N ALA A 63 -4.55 -11.68 7.61
CA ALA A 63 -3.81 -12.93 7.62
C ALA A 63 -4.57 -14.07 6.93
N GLN A 64 -5.85 -14.25 7.26
CA GLN A 64 -6.70 -15.26 6.61
C GLN A 64 -6.83 -15.07 5.09
N VAL A 65 -6.92 -13.82 4.64
CA VAL A 65 -6.98 -13.53 3.19
C VAL A 65 -5.62 -13.80 2.55
N TYR A 66 -4.54 -13.36 3.18
CA TYR A 66 -3.18 -13.63 2.72
C TYR A 66 -2.94 -15.13 2.54
N GLU A 67 -3.24 -15.95 3.56
CA GLU A 67 -3.08 -17.41 3.52
C GLU A 67 -3.85 -18.09 2.38
N ARG A 68 -4.96 -17.48 1.93
CA ARG A 68 -5.76 -18.00 0.79
C ARG A 68 -5.24 -17.56 -0.57
N LEU A 69 -4.53 -16.44 -0.62
CA LEU A 69 -3.98 -15.89 -1.85
C LEU A 69 -2.63 -16.50 -2.21
N VAL A 70 -1.84 -16.87 -1.19
CA VAL A 70 -0.47 -17.34 -1.40
C VAL A 70 -0.48 -18.83 -1.66
N SER A 71 0.06 -19.22 -2.81
CA SER A 71 0.45 -20.59 -3.12
C SER A 71 1.93 -20.78 -2.84
N PRO A 72 2.41 -22.00 -2.47
CA PRO A 72 3.83 -22.24 -2.28
C PRO A 72 4.66 -21.82 -3.50
N GLY A 73 5.63 -20.93 -3.27
CA GLY A 73 6.48 -20.37 -4.34
C GLY A 73 5.93 -19.11 -5.03
N GLN A 74 4.87 -18.52 -4.51
CA GLN A 74 4.36 -17.21 -4.98
C GLN A 74 4.73 -16.11 -3.98
N ASP A 75 5.80 -15.37 -4.29
CA ASP A 75 6.25 -14.21 -3.49
C ASP A 75 5.67 -12.87 -4.01
N SER A 76 4.58 -12.95 -4.79
CA SER A 76 4.01 -11.78 -5.48
C SER A 76 2.99 -10.99 -4.67
N VAL A 77 2.74 -11.35 -3.40
CA VAL A 77 1.77 -10.67 -2.54
C VAL A 77 2.50 -9.89 -1.45
N LEU A 78 2.39 -8.56 -1.50
CA LEU A 78 2.88 -7.67 -0.46
C LEU A 78 1.73 -7.21 0.44
N ILE A 79 2.04 -7.01 1.72
CA ILE A 79 1.12 -6.48 2.72
C ILE A 79 1.60 -5.08 3.08
N ASP A 80 0.74 -4.08 2.94
CA ASP A 80 0.98 -2.71 3.41
C ASP A 80 -0.07 -2.36 4.48
N LEU A 81 0.37 -2.21 5.74
CA LEU A 81 -0.51 -1.79 6.83
C LEU A 81 -0.69 -0.27 6.87
N GLY A 82 0.15 0.46 6.14
CA GLY A 82 0.08 1.90 6.00
C GLY A 82 -0.74 2.38 4.80
N GLU A 83 -1.36 1.47 4.05
CA GLU A 83 -2.23 1.86 2.95
C GLU A 83 -3.47 2.58 3.49
N PHE A 84 -3.67 3.80 3.02
CA PHE A 84 -4.76 4.67 3.45
C PHE A 84 -5.60 5.12 2.24
N ARG A 85 -6.82 4.61 2.17
CA ARG A 85 -7.83 5.07 1.19
C ARG A 85 -8.99 5.67 1.94
N GLY A 86 -9.34 6.91 1.64
CA GLY A 86 -10.37 7.69 2.35
C GLY A 86 -11.53 6.85 2.88
N PHE A 87 -11.92 7.09 4.13
CA PHE A 87 -12.84 6.28 4.94
C PHE A 87 -14.26 6.09 4.39
N GLU A 88 -14.63 6.79 3.30
CA GLU A 88 -16.04 6.82 2.91
C GLU A 88 -16.47 5.68 1.99
N TYR A 89 -15.53 5.01 1.33
CA TYR A 89 -15.86 3.98 0.35
C TYR A 89 -15.57 2.57 0.86
N TYR A 90 -14.36 2.31 1.36
CA TYR A 90 -13.94 1.00 1.83
C TYR A 90 -14.02 0.91 3.35
N ASP A 91 -14.54 -0.21 3.86
CA ASP A 91 -14.62 -0.51 5.29
C ASP A 91 -13.92 -1.82 5.67
N GLY A 92 -13.12 -2.35 4.78
CA GLY A 92 -12.39 -3.58 4.97
C GLY A 92 -11.05 -3.61 4.25
N ILE A 93 -10.64 -4.81 3.87
CA ILE A 93 -9.40 -5.02 3.12
C ILE A 93 -9.51 -4.36 1.75
N VAL A 94 -8.46 -3.65 1.36
CA VAL A 94 -8.26 -3.09 0.02
C VAL A 94 -7.08 -3.78 -0.64
N PHE A 95 -7.02 -3.76 -1.95
CA PHE A 95 -5.90 -4.32 -2.71
C PHE A 95 -5.68 -3.57 -4.01
N ASP A 96 -4.45 -3.60 -4.48
CA ASP A 96 -4.03 -3.18 -5.80
C ASP A 96 -3.35 -4.32 -6.54
N VAL A 97 -3.45 -4.27 -7.85
CA VAL A 97 -2.80 -5.20 -8.76
C VAL A 97 -1.78 -4.44 -9.59
N PHE A 98 -0.54 -4.90 -9.55
CA PHE A 98 0.56 -4.34 -10.32
C PHE A 98 1.11 -5.37 -11.31
N ALA A 99 1.79 -4.90 -12.35
CA ALA A 99 2.54 -5.74 -13.27
C ALA A 99 3.94 -5.16 -13.50
N PRO A 100 4.94 -6.02 -13.72
CA PRO A 100 6.28 -5.57 -14.07
C PRO A 100 6.27 -4.66 -15.31
N GLY A 101 7.06 -3.59 -15.27
CA GLY A 101 7.18 -2.64 -16.39
C GLY A 101 6.03 -1.64 -16.53
N ILE A 102 4.99 -1.74 -15.73
CA ILE A 102 3.89 -0.76 -15.68
C ILE A 102 4.08 0.11 -14.44
N GLY A 103 4.35 1.40 -14.62
CA GLY A 103 4.64 2.35 -13.54
C GLY A 103 3.41 2.79 -12.71
N ALA A 104 2.29 2.07 -12.82
CA ALA A 104 1.06 2.34 -12.08
C ALA A 104 0.30 1.02 -11.82
N GLU A 105 -0.68 1.06 -10.91
CA GLU A 105 -1.56 -0.08 -10.68
C GLU A 105 -2.35 -0.46 -11.95
N LEU A 106 -2.54 -1.75 -12.19
CA LEU A 106 -3.44 -2.25 -13.23
C LEU A 106 -4.91 -2.07 -12.83
N GLY A 107 -5.14 -1.91 -11.55
CA GLY A 107 -6.44 -1.73 -10.95
C GLY A 107 -6.41 -2.15 -9.49
N GLY A 108 -7.56 -2.09 -8.85
CA GLY A 108 -7.67 -2.43 -7.44
C GLY A 108 -9.10 -2.52 -6.99
N GLY A 109 -9.29 -2.85 -5.73
CA GLY A 109 -10.60 -3.01 -5.17
C GLY A 109 -10.57 -3.18 -3.67
N GLY A 110 -11.70 -3.62 -3.11
CA GLY A 110 -11.80 -3.85 -1.67
C GLY A 110 -13.21 -4.21 -1.23
N ARG A 111 -13.37 -4.21 0.09
CA ARG A 111 -14.65 -4.47 0.76
C ARG A 111 -15.32 -3.16 1.16
N TYR A 112 -16.63 -3.03 0.90
CA TYR A 112 -17.42 -1.82 1.11
C TYR A 112 -18.87 -2.12 1.57
N ASP A 113 -19.02 -2.85 2.66
CA ASP A 113 -20.33 -3.29 3.19
C ASP A 113 -21.23 -2.10 3.57
N HIS A 114 -20.67 -1.04 4.18
CA HIS A 114 -21.41 0.15 4.60
C HIS A 114 -21.97 0.95 3.43
N LEU A 115 -21.29 0.93 2.28
CA LEU A 115 -21.77 1.62 1.09
C LEU A 115 -23.16 1.10 0.66
N MET A 116 -23.37 -0.22 0.73
CA MET A 116 -24.65 -0.85 0.39
C MET A 116 -25.78 -0.42 1.32
N GLY A 117 -25.46 -0.17 2.61
CA GLY A 117 -26.40 0.36 3.57
C GLY A 117 -27.00 1.72 3.20
N ARG A 118 -26.22 2.58 2.52
CA ARG A 118 -26.68 3.89 2.01
C ARG A 118 -27.76 3.74 0.91
N PHE A 119 -27.82 2.59 0.23
CA PHE A 119 -28.82 2.25 -0.77
C PHE A 119 -29.98 1.41 -0.19
N GLY A 120 -30.13 1.39 1.14
CA GLY A 120 -31.25 0.75 1.81
C GLY A 120 -31.14 -0.77 1.99
N ARG A 121 -29.99 -1.37 1.68
CA ARG A 121 -29.79 -2.82 1.83
C ARG A 121 -28.43 -3.13 2.44
N THR A 122 -28.44 -3.64 3.66
CA THR A 122 -27.21 -4.14 4.31
C THR A 122 -26.81 -5.48 3.69
N ALA A 123 -25.65 -5.52 3.03
CA ALA A 123 -25.09 -6.73 2.44
C ALA A 123 -23.57 -6.68 2.47
N ALA A 124 -22.94 -7.83 2.65
CA ALA A 124 -21.49 -7.95 2.44
C ALA A 124 -21.16 -7.70 0.97
N SER A 125 -20.30 -6.74 0.71
CA SER A 125 -20.03 -6.28 -0.65
C SER A 125 -18.52 -6.09 -0.86
N SER A 126 -18.07 -6.57 -2.01
CA SER A 126 -16.70 -6.37 -2.47
C SER A 126 -16.68 -6.26 -3.98
N GLY A 127 -15.72 -5.55 -4.52
CA GLY A 127 -15.56 -5.42 -5.95
C GLY A 127 -14.19 -4.85 -6.31
N PHE A 128 -13.94 -4.80 -7.60
CA PHE A 128 -12.70 -4.26 -8.15
C PHE A 128 -12.93 -3.63 -9.52
N ALA A 129 -12.01 -2.80 -9.94
CA ALA A 129 -11.94 -2.26 -11.29
C ALA A 129 -10.52 -2.45 -11.84
N LEU A 130 -10.43 -2.73 -13.14
CA LEU A 130 -9.16 -2.84 -13.86
C LEU A 130 -9.09 -1.81 -14.98
N ASP A 131 -7.92 -1.21 -15.16
CA ASP A 131 -7.60 -0.37 -16.30
C ASP A 131 -7.24 -1.26 -17.50
N VAL A 132 -8.15 -1.32 -18.48
CA VAL A 132 -8.01 -2.21 -19.64
C VAL A 132 -6.79 -1.84 -20.49
N ASP A 133 -6.47 -0.56 -20.62
CA ASP A 133 -5.31 -0.10 -21.41
C ASP A 133 -3.99 -0.50 -20.75
N ARG A 134 -3.91 -0.38 -19.43
CA ARG A 134 -2.73 -0.83 -18.65
C ARG A 134 -2.60 -2.34 -18.69
N LEU A 135 -3.71 -3.08 -18.56
CA LEU A 135 -3.73 -4.53 -18.65
C LEU A 135 -3.23 -5.00 -20.02
N PHE A 136 -3.70 -4.37 -21.10
CA PHE A 136 -3.27 -4.69 -22.45
C PHE A 136 -1.75 -4.46 -22.62
N ARG A 137 -1.22 -3.32 -22.14
CA ARG A 137 0.22 -3.03 -22.15
C ARG A 137 1.02 -4.03 -21.31
N ALA A 138 0.50 -4.49 -20.17
CA ALA A 138 1.17 -5.47 -19.34
C ALA A 138 1.29 -6.83 -20.05
N ILE A 139 0.25 -7.25 -20.77
CA ILE A 139 0.26 -8.50 -21.56
C ILE A 139 1.25 -8.39 -22.73
N ASP A 140 1.25 -7.27 -23.42
CA ASP A 140 2.16 -7.04 -24.57
C ASP A 140 3.63 -6.94 -24.12
N SER A 141 3.90 -6.28 -22.98
CA SER A 141 5.24 -6.17 -22.40
C SER A 141 5.75 -7.48 -21.78
N SER A 142 4.88 -8.39 -21.36
CA SER A 142 5.27 -9.70 -20.84
C SER A 142 5.87 -10.63 -21.92
N ALA A 143 5.69 -10.30 -23.21
CA ALA A 143 6.42 -10.93 -24.32
C ALA A 143 7.93 -10.57 -24.34
N HIS A 144 8.35 -9.56 -23.53
CA HIS A 144 9.75 -9.12 -23.37
C HIS A 144 10.14 -9.23 -21.89
N THR A 145 10.50 -10.43 -21.46
CA THR A 145 10.78 -10.80 -20.06
C THR A 145 11.99 -10.04 -19.51
N VAL A 146 11.76 -9.15 -18.53
CA VAL A 146 12.79 -8.73 -17.58
C VAL A 146 12.34 -9.24 -16.21
N PRO A 147 13.17 -9.98 -15.44
CA PRO A 147 12.81 -10.43 -14.10
C PRO A 147 12.55 -9.22 -13.21
N PHE A 148 11.48 -9.28 -12.43
CA PHE A 148 11.19 -8.28 -11.39
C PHE A 148 12.21 -8.43 -10.27
N ASP A 149 13.06 -7.43 -10.10
CA ASP A 149 14.07 -7.38 -9.04
C ASP A 149 13.43 -6.79 -7.78
N THR A 150 13.15 -7.64 -6.80
CA THR A 150 12.54 -7.27 -5.51
C THR A 150 13.48 -6.45 -4.61
N GLU A 151 14.77 -6.35 -4.93
CA GLU A 151 15.74 -5.57 -4.15
C GLU A 151 15.57 -4.06 -4.28
N SER A 152 14.85 -3.56 -5.29
CA SER A 152 14.73 -2.11 -5.55
C SER A 152 13.71 -1.40 -4.64
N VAL A 153 12.91 -2.12 -3.87
CA VAL A 153 11.87 -1.52 -3.01
C VAL A 153 12.42 -1.07 -1.65
N GLU A 154 13.60 -1.59 -1.23
CA GLU A 154 14.16 -1.25 0.09
C GLU A 154 14.96 0.05 0.16
N THR A 155 15.30 0.68 -0.97
CA THR A 155 16.14 1.90 -0.95
C THR A 155 15.51 3.07 -1.68
N GLY A 156 14.40 3.55 -1.19
CA GLY A 156 13.85 4.89 -1.48
C GLY A 156 14.70 6.01 -0.89
N ARG A 157 16.03 5.91 -0.91
CA ARG A 157 16.95 6.96 -0.46
C ARG A 157 17.37 7.80 -1.67
N LYS A 158 16.85 9.02 -1.71
CA LYS A 158 17.18 10.09 -2.65
C LYS A 158 18.68 10.13 -3.00
N THR A 159 19.01 9.90 -4.27
CA THR A 159 20.22 10.46 -4.85
C THR A 159 19.80 11.49 -5.90
N SER A 160 19.82 12.75 -5.51
CA SER A 160 19.74 13.87 -6.45
C SER A 160 21.03 13.90 -7.25
N THR A 161 21.00 13.37 -8.46
CA THR A 161 22.11 13.56 -9.41
C THR A 161 21.84 14.84 -10.19
N SER A 162 22.59 15.89 -9.86
CA SER A 162 22.62 17.14 -10.61
C SER A 162 23.12 16.87 -12.04
N VAL A 163 22.25 17.04 -13.00
CA VAL A 163 22.63 17.05 -14.42
C VAL A 163 23.20 18.40 -14.78
N ALA A 164 24.50 18.47 -14.99
CA ALA A 164 25.16 19.66 -15.53
C ALA A 164 24.81 19.86 -17.02
N PRO A 165 24.59 21.10 -17.47
CA PRO A 165 24.21 21.36 -18.87
C PRO A 165 25.37 21.13 -19.83
N ARG A 166 25.17 20.33 -20.86
CA ARG A 166 26.10 20.14 -21.99
C ARG A 166 26.22 21.45 -22.77
N ARG A 167 27.42 22.03 -22.78
CA ARG A 167 27.80 23.11 -23.70
C ARG A 167 27.85 22.61 -25.12
N THR A 168 26.97 23.12 -25.97
CA THR A 168 27.07 23.02 -27.41
C THR A 168 28.18 23.92 -27.93
N ARG A 169 29.25 23.35 -28.46
CA ARG A 169 30.24 24.08 -29.27
C ARG A 169 29.70 24.24 -30.70
N ARG A 170 29.44 25.48 -31.12
CA ARG A 170 29.33 25.86 -32.52
C ARG A 170 30.74 25.82 -33.11
N ARG A 171 30.89 25.16 -34.27
CA ARG A 171 31.99 25.38 -35.19
C ARG A 171 31.50 26.35 -36.28
N VAL A 172 32.35 27.30 -36.57
CA VAL A 172 32.34 28.22 -37.71
C VAL A 172 32.64 27.41 -38.97
#